data_b96fccb7144bd97c3d05ae19baa75be8
#
_entry.id   b96fccb7144bd97c3d05ae19baa75be8
#
_cell.length_a   1.000
_cell.length_b   1.000
_cell.length_c   1.000
_cell.angle_alpha   90.00
_cell.angle_beta   90.00
_cell.angle_gamma   90.00
#
_symmetry.space_group_name_H-M   'P 1'
#
loop_
_entity.id
_entity.type
_entity.pdbx_description
1 polymer ?
#
loop_
_entity_poly.entity_id
_entity_poly.type
_entity_poly.pdbx_seq_one_letter_code
_entity_poly.pdbx_strand_id
1 'polypeptide(L)'
;YGNKKNYGVKDFRIANCIVQLKNEGSYSVIDFNGGGWIKDLRVENSTFYNLNTTCSGYFVRYSSSSNAQPKKTWGNTDNTGSITITNNTFCKTMANKDFANQLPNTNTLTTTIQYNIFYDCWRLYQAIQSQAKRYTDGNTIWGITRASENNDTGGRTDSNGKPYATLEDPDFKGPIDLSFDLTQAKGGVDFKPNASLATEKKAGDPRWYE
;
A
#
# COMPACT_ATOMS: atom_id res chain seq x y z
N TYR A 1 -1.97 -17.19 -1.53
CA TYR A 1 -1.41 -17.32 -2.87
C TYR A 1 -2.47 -17.83 -3.84
N GLY A 2 -3.14 -16.88 -4.52
CA GLY A 2 -4.24 -17.19 -5.45
C GLY A 2 -3.75 -17.31 -6.88
N ASN A 3 -3.30 -18.49 -7.31
CA ASN A 3 -2.72 -18.68 -8.64
C ASN A 3 -3.63 -19.41 -9.65
N LYS A 4 -4.93 -19.49 -9.38
CA LYS A 4 -5.88 -20.13 -10.31
C LYS A 4 -7.03 -19.19 -10.66
N LYS A 5 -7.41 -19.17 -11.95
CA LYS A 5 -8.40 -18.26 -12.54
C LYS A 5 -9.79 -18.21 -11.88
N ASN A 6 -10.13 -19.21 -11.08
CA ASN A 6 -11.48 -19.36 -10.52
C ASN A 6 -11.51 -19.25 -8.99
N TYR A 7 -10.39 -18.84 -8.37
CA TYR A 7 -10.34 -18.64 -6.93
C TYR A 7 -10.35 -17.15 -6.59
N GLY A 8 -11.18 -16.80 -5.65
CA GLY A 8 -11.24 -15.47 -5.12
C GLY A 8 -11.39 -15.48 -3.60
N VAL A 9 -11.01 -14.39 -2.99
CA VAL A 9 -11.27 -14.08 -1.58
C VAL A 9 -12.31 -12.98 -1.56
N LYS A 10 -13.41 -13.20 -0.85
CA LYS A 10 -14.47 -12.20 -0.75
C LYS A 10 -14.00 -11.00 0.07
N ASP A 11 -13.43 -11.26 1.22
CA ASP A 11 -12.92 -10.26 2.15
C ASP A 11 -11.51 -10.63 2.58
N PHE A 12 -10.56 -9.73 2.39
CA PHE A 12 -9.19 -9.88 2.89
C PHE A 12 -8.80 -8.63 3.65
N ARG A 13 -8.44 -8.79 4.91
CA ARG A 13 -8.09 -7.67 5.77
C ARG A 13 -6.78 -7.91 6.51
N ILE A 14 -5.90 -6.92 6.47
CA ILE A 14 -4.76 -6.77 7.37
C ILE A 14 -4.99 -5.47 8.15
N ALA A 15 -5.04 -5.56 9.47
CA ALA A 15 -5.28 -4.38 10.29
C ALA A 15 -4.51 -4.48 11.61
N ASN A 16 -4.04 -3.33 12.08
CA ASN A 16 -3.38 -3.18 13.38
C ASN A 16 -2.17 -4.13 13.55
N CYS A 17 -1.36 -4.27 12.49
CA CYS A 17 -0.20 -5.15 12.45
C CYS A 17 1.11 -4.36 12.36
N ILE A 18 2.18 -4.90 12.94
CA ILE A 18 3.55 -4.53 12.60
C ILE A 18 4.15 -5.74 11.86
N VAL A 19 4.58 -5.54 10.63
CA VAL A 19 5.07 -6.59 9.75
C VAL A 19 6.47 -6.24 9.29
N GLN A 20 7.45 -6.99 9.80
CA GLN A 20 8.80 -6.95 9.25
C GLN A 20 8.86 -7.84 8.00
N LEU A 21 9.21 -7.26 6.88
CA LEU A 21 9.44 -7.98 5.65
C LEU A 21 10.92 -8.41 5.59
N LYS A 22 11.15 -9.70 5.35
CA LYS A 22 12.49 -10.27 5.12
C LYS A 22 12.63 -10.72 3.66
N ASN A 23 12.00 -9.99 2.75
CA ASN A 23 11.98 -10.40 1.36
C ASN A 23 13.20 -9.87 0.62
N GLU A 24 14.10 -10.76 0.27
CA GLU A 24 15.26 -10.51 -0.61
C GLU A 24 14.96 -10.83 -2.09
N GLY A 25 13.76 -11.29 -2.38
CA GLY A 25 13.35 -11.75 -3.69
C GLY A 25 12.32 -10.85 -4.37
N SER A 26 11.74 -11.36 -5.45
CA SER A 26 10.75 -10.67 -6.29
C SER A 26 9.29 -10.94 -5.91
N TYR A 27 9.04 -11.52 -4.75
CA TYR A 27 7.67 -11.84 -4.31
C TYR A 27 6.96 -10.60 -3.77
N SER A 28 5.70 -10.47 -4.14
CA SER A 28 4.83 -9.41 -3.61
C SER A 28 4.27 -9.78 -2.25
N VAL A 29 3.96 -8.80 -1.43
CA VAL A 29 3.40 -9.02 -0.08
C VAL A 29 2.01 -9.63 -0.19
N ILE A 30 1.17 -9.07 -1.06
CA ILE A 30 -0.15 -9.61 -1.40
C ILE A 30 -0.11 -9.98 -2.89
N ASP A 31 -0.07 -11.27 -3.19
CA ASP A 31 0.17 -11.76 -4.54
C ASP A 31 -0.97 -12.64 -5.07
N PHE A 32 -1.68 -12.12 -6.06
CA PHE A 32 -2.72 -12.81 -6.81
C PHE A 32 -2.30 -13.07 -8.26
N ASN A 33 -1.03 -13.34 -8.48
CA ASN A 33 -0.50 -13.72 -9.78
C ASN A 33 -1.08 -15.07 -10.23
N GLY A 34 -1.70 -15.11 -11.39
CA GLY A 34 -2.32 -16.33 -11.93
C GLY A 34 -3.84 -16.29 -12.08
N GLY A 35 -4.46 -15.14 -11.81
CA GLY A 35 -5.88 -14.89 -12.07
C GLY A 35 -6.80 -15.06 -10.86
N GLY A 36 -6.25 -15.17 -9.66
CA GLY A 36 -7.01 -14.99 -8.44
C GLY A 36 -7.39 -13.51 -8.23
N TRP A 37 -8.37 -13.26 -7.38
CA TRP A 37 -8.82 -11.91 -7.06
C TRP A 37 -9.34 -11.79 -5.63
N ILE A 38 -9.33 -10.56 -5.14
CA ILE A 38 -9.97 -10.17 -3.88
C ILE A 38 -11.11 -9.22 -4.23
N LYS A 39 -12.31 -9.47 -3.71
CA LYS A 39 -13.43 -8.55 -3.89
C LYS A 39 -13.22 -7.29 -3.08
N ASP A 40 -13.01 -7.44 -1.78
CA ASP A 40 -12.78 -6.35 -0.85
C ASP A 40 -11.44 -6.56 -0.14
N LEU A 41 -10.44 -5.79 -0.55
CA LEU A 41 -9.12 -5.76 0.06
C LEU A 41 -9.05 -4.58 1.02
N ARG A 42 -8.70 -4.84 2.29
CA ARG A 42 -8.44 -3.80 3.29
C ARG A 42 -7.09 -4.00 3.95
N VAL A 43 -6.27 -2.95 3.94
CA VAL A 43 -5.03 -2.87 4.69
C VAL A 43 -5.04 -1.55 5.44
N GLU A 44 -5.09 -1.62 6.76
CA GLU A 44 -5.33 -0.42 7.56
C GLU A 44 -4.57 -0.43 8.88
N ASN A 45 -4.19 0.77 9.35
CA ASN A 45 -3.58 0.97 10.67
C ASN A 45 -2.40 0.03 10.92
N SER A 46 -1.53 -0.14 9.94
CA SER A 46 -0.47 -1.14 9.99
C SER A 46 0.87 -0.57 9.53
N THR A 47 1.94 -1.11 10.10
CA THR A 47 3.30 -0.78 9.69
C THR A 47 3.92 -1.97 8.98
N PHE A 48 4.43 -1.71 7.78
CA PHE A 48 5.20 -2.67 6.99
C PHE A 48 6.58 -2.09 6.78
N TYR A 49 7.60 -2.82 7.18
CA TYR A 49 8.98 -2.34 7.01
C TYR A 49 9.93 -3.45 6.61
N ASN A 50 10.99 -3.07 5.91
CA ASN A 50 12.05 -3.97 5.50
C ASN A 50 13.40 -3.39 5.98
N LEU A 51 14.30 -4.26 6.43
CA LEU A 51 15.66 -3.88 6.79
C LEU A 51 16.55 -3.74 5.55
N ASN A 52 16.21 -4.42 4.46
CA ASN A 52 16.97 -4.42 3.21
C ASN A 52 16.28 -3.57 2.14
N THR A 53 17.06 -2.80 1.41
CA THR A 53 16.61 -2.02 0.26
C THR A 53 16.39 -2.85 -1.01
N THR A 54 16.52 -4.17 -0.93
CA THR A 54 16.53 -5.09 -2.10
C THR A 54 15.21 -5.79 -2.38
N CYS A 55 14.15 -5.49 -1.65
CA CYS A 55 12.84 -6.05 -1.94
C CYS A 55 12.33 -5.60 -3.31
N SER A 56 12.33 -6.49 -4.29
CA SER A 56 11.93 -6.20 -5.67
C SER A 56 10.48 -6.55 -6.01
N GLY A 57 9.68 -6.95 -5.02
CA GLY A 57 8.27 -7.26 -5.18
C GLY A 57 7.37 -6.03 -5.07
N TYR A 58 6.15 -6.13 -5.60
CA TYR A 58 5.08 -5.15 -5.35
C TYR A 58 4.50 -5.36 -3.94
N PHE A 59 3.85 -4.34 -3.39
CA PHE A 59 3.05 -4.57 -2.19
C PHE A 59 1.80 -5.39 -2.53
N VAL A 60 1.06 -4.97 -3.57
CA VAL A 60 -0.09 -5.71 -4.09
C VAL A 60 0.12 -6.04 -5.56
N ARG A 61 -0.04 -7.30 -5.92
CA ARG A 61 0.03 -7.73 -7.33
C ARG A 61 -1.16 -8.60 -7.73
N TYR A 62 -1.79 -8.22 -8.84
CA TYR A 62 -2.71 -9.07 -9.60
C TYR A 62 -2.03 -9.53 -10.90
N SER A 63 -2.46 -10.63 -11.50
CA SER A 63 -1.78 -11.18 -12.69
C SER A 63 -2.07 -10.43 -13.98
N SER A 64 -3.27 -9.88 -14.09
CA SER A 64 -3.68 -8.95 -15.14
C SER A 64 -4.99 -8.30 -14.75
N SER A 65 -5.22 -7.08 -15.23
CA SER A 65 -6.47 -6.37 -14.98
C SER A 65 -7.69 -7.11 -15.54
N SER A 66 -7.52 -7.81 -16.66
CA SER A 66 -8.59 -8.59 -17.29
C SER A 66 -8.89 -9.91 -16.57
N ASN A 67 -7.89 -10.54 -15.95
CA ASN A 67 -8.04 -11.80 -15.24
C ASN A 67 -8.39 -11.62 -13.76
N ALA A 68 -8.05 -10.50 -13.19
CA ALA A 68 -8.29 -10.18 -11.78
C ALA A 68 -9.63 -9.48 -11.54
N GLN A 69 -10.49 -9.43 -12.56
CA GLN A 69 -11.82 -8.85 -12.38
C GLN A 69 -12.67 -9.74 -11.48
N PRO A 70 -13.45 -9.16 -10.56
CA PRO A 70 -14.46 -9.89 -9.82
C PRO A 70 -15.46 -10.47 -10.83
N LYS A 71 -15.17 -11.66 -11.30
CA LYS A 71 -16.07 -12.38 -12.17
C LYS A 71 -17.20 -12.97 -11.33
N LYS A 72 -18.27 -13.38 -12.00
CA LYS A 72 -19.51 -14.03 -11.51
C LYS A 72 -19.33 -15.19 -10.50
N THR A 73 -18.13 -15.42 -10.00
CA THR A 73 -17.82 -16.38 -8.95
C THR A 73 -18.44 -15.86 -7.66
N TRP A 74 -19.25 -16.66 -7.03
CA TRP A 74 -20.00 -16.35 -5.78
C TRP A 74 -21.24 -15.44 -5.96
N GLY A 75 -21.88 -15.45 -7.12
CA GLY A 75 -23.07 -14.64 -7.33
C GLY A 75 -22.80 -13.13 -7.45
N ASN A 76 -21.55 -12.74 -7.61
CA ASN A 76 -21.19 -11.36 -7.89
C ASN A 76 -21.48 -11.05 -9.35
N THR A 77 -22.68 -10.54 -9.62
CA THR A 77 -23.14 -10.21 -10.97
C THR A 77 -22.74 -8.82 -11.41
N ASP A 78 -22.29 -7.97 -10.48
CA ASP A 78 -22.11 -6.54 -10.68
C ASP A 78 -20.64 -6.10 -10.80
N ASN A 79 -19.69 -7.01 -10.67
CA ASN A 79 -18.24 -6.73 -10.66
C ASN A 79 -17.83 -5.63 -9.62
N THR A 80 -18.63 -5.44 -8.59
CA THR A 80 -18.31 -4.48 -7.54
C THR A 80 -17.17 -4.98 -6.66
N GLY A 81 -16.44 -4.08 -6.07
CA GLY A 81 -15.37 -4.39 -5.11
C GLY A 81 -14.66 -3.14 -4.63
N SER A 82 -13.79 -3.32 -3.66
CA SER A 82 -12.99 -2.23 -3.11
C SER A 82 -11.55 -2.63 -2.84
N ILE A 83 -10.66 -1.66 -2.99
CA ILE A 83 -9.29 -1.71 -2.50
C ILE A 83 -9.13 -0.53 -1.55
N THR A 84 -8.98 -0.81 -0.27
CA THR A 84 -8.82 0.21 0.77
C THR A 84 -7.52 0.00 1.49
N ILE A 85 -6.60 0.96 1.36
CA ILE A 85 -5.28 0.94 1.99
C ILE A 85 -5.09 2.28 2.68
N THR A 86 -5.32 2.33 3.99
CA THR A 86 -5.41 3.59 4.72
C THR A 86 -4.66 3.55 6.04
N ASN A 87 -4.06 4.69 6.39
CA ASN A 87 -3.38 4.85 7.68
C ASN A 87 -2.29 3.81 7.93
N ASN A 88 -1.49 3.52 6.92
CA ASN A 88 -0.35 2.62 7.06
C ASN A 88 0.98 3.36 6.95
N THR A 89 2.00 2.80 7.59
CA THR A 89 3.39 3.21 7.40
C THR A 89 4.11 2.14 6.60
N PHE A 90 4.62 2.51 5.42
CA PHE A 90 5.43 1.66 4.55
C PHE A 90 6.86 2.18 4.55
N CYS A 91 7.81 1.37 5.02
CA CYS A 91 9.21 1.73 5.07
C CYS A 91 10.04 0.68 4.32
N LYS A 92 10.70 1.09 3.24
CA LYS A 92 11.56 0.23 2.41
C LYS A 92 10.86 -1.03 1.87
N THR A 93 9.55 -0.97 1.67
CA THR A 93 8.75 -2.15 1.30
C THR A 93 8.86 -2.51 -0.18
N MET A 94 9.22 -1.57 -1.04
CA MET A 94 9.42 -1.75 -2.48
C MET A 94 10.69 -1.00 -2.91
N ALA A 95 11.74 -1.72 -3.28
CA ALA A 95 13.01 -1.11 -3.65
C ALA A 95 13.11 -0.74 -5.14
N ASN A 96 12.43 -1.46 -6.03
CA ASN A 96 12.49 -1.25 -7.48
C ASN A 96 11.19 -1.60 -8.23
N LYS A 97 10.08 -1.72 -7.53
CA LYS A 97 8.75 -1.98 -8.09
C LYS A 97 7.74 -0.99 -7.56
N ASP A 98 6.72 -0.74 -8.34
CA ASP A 98 5.61 0.11 -7.94
C ASP A 98 4.89 -0.48 -6.73
N PHE A 99 4.15 0.37 -6.02
CA PHE A 99 3.35 -0.07 -4.87
C PHE A 99 2.37 -1.18 -5.25
N ALA A 100 1.72 -1.05 -6.39
CA ALA A 100 0.81 -2.06 -6.87
C ALA A 100 1.02 -2.37 -8.36
N ASN A 101 0.62 -3.57 -8.77
CA ASN A 101 0.70 -4.00 -10.17
C ASN A 101 -0.63 -4.59 -10.63
N GLN A 102 -1.06 -4.17 -11.81
CA GLN A 102 -2.24 -4.72 -12.51
C GLN A 102 -3.51 -4.76 -11.65
N LEU A 103 -3.76 -3.73 -10.86
CA LEU A 103 -5.01 -3.61 -10.13
C LEU A 103 -6.19 -3.68 -11.10
N PRO A 104 -7.28 -4.37 -10.72
CA PRO A 104 -8.46 -4.46 -11.56
C PRO A 104 -8.99 -3.06 -11.88
N ASN A 105 -9.14 -2.74 -13.16
CA ASN A 105 -9.67 -1.46 -13.60
C ASN A 105 -11.09 -1.65 -14.12
N THR A 106 -12.07 -1.47 -13.27
CA THR A 106 -13.48 -1.48 -13.62
C THR A 106 -14.18 -0.25 -13.09
N ASN A 107 -15.22 0.22 -13.77
CA ASN A 107 -16.00 1.37 -13.30
C ASN A 107 -16.75 1.10 -11.99
N THR A 108 -16.78 -0.14 -11.55
CA THR A 108 -17.49 -0.60 -10.36
C THR A 108 -16.57 -0.87 -9.18
N LEU A 109 -15.24 -0.85 -9.40
CA LEU A 109 -14.25 -0.96 -8.35
C LEU A 109 -13.88 0.43 -7.81
N THR A 110 -13.84 0.55 -6.48
CA THR A 110 -13.34 1.75 -5.81
C THR A 110 -11.97 1.49 -5.21
N THR A 111 -11.00 2.33 -5.54
CA THR A 111 -9.64 2.27 -4.99
C THR A 111 -9.41 3.46 -4.07
N THR A 112 -9.17 3.20 -2.79
CA THR A 112 -8.89 4.19 -1.75
C THR A 112 -7.52 3.92 -1.16
N ILE A 113 -6.55 4.81 -1.39
CA ILE A 113 -5.20 4.73 -0.84
C ILE A 113 -4.90 6.08 -0.22
N GLN A 114 -5.19 6.24 1.07
CA GLN A 114 -5.20 7.53 1.74
C GLN A 114 -4.48 7.50 3.08
N TYR A 115 -3.94 8.63 3.49
CA TYR A 115 -3.33 8.84 4.81
C TYR A 115 -2.21 7.84 5.13
N ASN A 116 -1.48 7.37 4.11
CA ASN A 116 -0.33 6.50 4.31
C ASN A 116 0.98 7.31 4.29
N ILE A 117 1.99 6.79 4.98
CA ILE A 117 3.37 7.24 4.87
C ILE A 117 4.14 6.22 4.03
N PHE A 118 4.79 6.68 2.95
CA PHE A 118 5.70 5.88 2.13
C PHE A 118 7.11 6.45 2.29
N TYR A 119 7.94 5.73 3.00
CA TYR A 119 9.32 6.12 3.29
C TYR A 119 10.30 5.19 2.61
N ASP A 120 11.20 5.76 1.81
CA ASP A 120 12.24 5.02 1.08
C ASP A 120 11.67 3.84 0.26
N CYS A 121 10.56 4.08 -0.42
CA CYS A 121 9.89 3.17 -1.33
C CYS A 121 10.15 3.58 -2.78
N TRP A 122 9.80 2.73 -3.77
CA TRP A 122 10.09 3.02 -5.17
C TRP A 122 9.16 4.08 -5.75
N ARG A 123 7.90 3.78 -5.97
CA ARG A 123 6.87 4.72 -6.42
C ARG A 123 5.45 4.23 -6.16
N LEU A 124 4.55 5.18 -5.95
CA LEU A 124 3.17 4.93 -5.57
C LEU A 124 2.21 4.88 -6.77
N TYR A 125 2.36 5.78 -7.72
CA TYR A 125 1.27 6.23 -8.59
C TYR A 125 0.93 5.34 -9.78
N GLN A 126 1.88 4.63 -10.38
CA GLN A 126 1.69 4.06 -11.73
C GLN A 126 0.53 3.06 -11.80
N ALA A 127 0.35 2.26 -10.78
CA ALA A 127 -0.75 1.30 -10.74
C ALA A 127 -2.10 1.95 -10.42
N ILE A 128 -2.09 3.10 -9.76
CA ILE A 128 -3.31 3.79 -9.32
C ILE A 128 -3.90 4.66 -10.41
N GLN A 129 -3.08 5.23 -11.26
CA GLN A 129 -3.50 6.17 -12.29
C GLN A 129 -4.55 5.63 -13.27
N SER A 130 -4.55 4.32 -13.50
CA SER A 130 -5.49 3.66 -14.40
C SER A 130 -6.84 3.37 -13.78
N GLN A 131 -7.00 3.58 -12.47
CA GLN A 131 -8.25 3.28 -11.77
C GLN A 131 -9.32 4.33 -12.06
N ALA A 132 -10.52 3.89 -12.46
CA ALA A 132 -11.61 4.80 -12.83
C ALA A 132 -12.15 5.59 -11.63
N LYS A 133 -12.24 4.94 -10.46
CA LYS A 133 -12.64 5.57 -9.18
C LYS A 133 -11.50 5.43 -8.19
N ARG A 134 -10.76 6.49 -7.97
CA ARG A 134 -9.60 6.50 -7.08
C ARG A 134 -9.63 7.69 -6.13
N TYR A 135 -9.30 7.43 -4.89
CA TYR A 135 -9.18 8.41 -3.81
C TYR A 135 -7.82 8.20 -3.14
N THR A 136 -6.92 9.16 -3.26
CA THR A 136 -5.51 8.98 -2.90
C THR A 136 -4.93 10.14 -2.08
N ASP A 137 -5.73 11.08 -1.67
CA ASP A 137 -5.28 12.23 -0.88
C ASP A 137 -4.75 11.85 0.51
N GLY A 138 -4.02 12.77 1.11
CA GLY A 138 -3.48 12.61 2.47
C GLY A 138 -2.28 11.67 2.60
N ASN A 139 -1.80 11.06 1.51
CA ASN A 139 -0.56 10.30 1.56
C ASN A 139 0.66 11.22 1.63
N THR A 140 1.70 10.72 2.28
CA THR A 140 3.01 11.37 2.36
C THR A 140 4.08 10.44 1.81
N ILE A 141 5.00 11.00 1.05
CA ILE A 141 6.12 10.27 0.47
C ILE A 141 7.44 10.96 0.85
N TRP A 142 8.48 10.16 1.12
CA TRP A 142 9.83 10.64 1.36
C TRP A 142 10.88 9.60 0.99
N GLY A 143 12.04 10.07 0.51
CA GLY A 143 13.14 9.18 0.12
C GLY A 143 12.83 8.26 -1.05
N ILE A 144 11.79 8.57 -1.85
CA ILE A 144 11.39 7.74 -2.98
C ILE A 144 12.42 7.83 -4.09
N THR A 145 12.94 6.70 -4.52
CA THR A 145 14.02 6.60 -5.50
C THR A 145 13.67 7.20 -6.87
N ARG A 146 12.39 7.30 -7.21
CA ARG A 146 11.87 7.93 -8.42
C ARG A 146 10.98 9.15 -8.19
N ALA A 147 11.14 9.83 -7.07
CA ALA A 147 10.42 11.08 -6.80
C ALA A 147 10.71 12.19 -7.82
N SER A 148 11.87 12.14 -8.49
CA SER A 148 12.20 13.04 -9.58
C SER A 148 11.29 12.94 -10.81
N GLU A 149 10.52 11.90 -10.92
CA GLU A 149 9.52 11.74 -11.97
C GLU A 149 8.20 12.40 -11.54
N ASN A 150 8.17 13.60 -11.02
CA ASN A 150 7.03 14.54 -10.82
C ASN A 150 5.62 13.93 -10.64
N ASN A 151 5.52 12.65 -10.49
CA ASN A 151 4.33 11.87 -10.70
C ASN A 151 3.70 11.43 -9.38
N ASP A 152 4.49 11.35 -8.32
CA ASP A 152 3.96 11.01 -7.01
C ASP A 152 3.61 12.25 -6.17
N THR A 153 4.12 13.42 -6.56
CA THR A 153 4.06 14.65 -5.75
C THR A 153 3.14 15.74 -6.25
N GLY A 154 2.32 15.58 -7.24
CA GLY A 154 1.43 16.70 -7.55
C GLY A 154 1.09 16.92 -8.99
N GLY A 155 1.71 16.21 -9.92
CA GLY A 155 1.28 16.24 -11.32
C GLY A 155 0.02 15.42 -11.56
N ARG A 156 -0.44 14.62 -10.59
CA ARG A 156 -1.58 13.72 -10.73
C ARG A 156 -2.56 13.87 -9.59
N THR A 157 -3.84 13.83 -9.96
CA THR A 157 -4.93 13.99 -9.02
C THR A 157 -5.84 12.76 -9.02
N ASP A 158 -6.45 12.52 -7.89
CA ASP A 158 -7.48 11.53 -7.71
C ASP A 158 -8.83 11.96 -8.33
N SER A 159 -9.88 11.19 -8.09
CA SER A 159 -11.24 11.48 -8.59
C SER A 159 -11.86 12.75 -8.02
N ASN A 160 -11.31 13.32 -6.95
CA ASN A 160 -11.73 14.57 -6.34
C ASN A 160 -10.81 15.75 -6.68
N GLY A 161 -9.82 15.55 -7.55
CA GLY A 161 -8.83 16.58 -7.89
C GLY A 161 -7.75 16.79 -6.82
N LYS A 162 -7.60 15.87 -5.86
CA LYS A 162 -6.59 15.93 -4.82
C LYS A 162 -5.28 15.29 -5.29
N PRO A 163 -4.11 15.83 -4.92
CA PRO A 163 -2.83 15.21 -5.25
C PRO A 163 -2.71 13.82 -4.61
N TYR A 164 -2.02 12.89 -5.28
CA TYR A 164 -1.83 11.53 -4.77
C TYR A 164 -1.04 11.48 -3.47
N ALA A 165 -0.08 12.36 -3.31
CA ALA A 165 0.73 12.46 -2.11
C ALA A 165 1.36 13.84 -1.98
N THR A 166 1.82 14.17 -0.78
CA THR A 166 2.67 15.32 -0.50
C THR A 166 4.07 14.87 -0.15
N LEU A 167 5.08 15.66 -0.52
CA LEU A 167 6.47 15.40 -0.16
C LEU A 167 6.73 15.98 1.23
N GLU A 168 6.99 15.11 2.21
CA GLU A 168 7.29 15.51 3.59
C GLU A 168 8.08 14.42 4.29
N ASP A 169 9.20 14.82 4.94
CA ASP A 169 10.00 13.90 5.76
C ASP A 169 9.22 13.52 7.02
N PRO A 170 8.94 12.25 7.25
CA PRO A 170 8.29 11.83 8.49
C PRO A 170 9.17 12.02 9.73
N ASP A 171 10.50 12.20 9.58
CA ASP A 171 11.43 12.40 10.68
C ASP A 171 11.15 11.42 11.84
N PHE A 172 11.15 10.13 11.54
CA PHE A 172 10.84 9.09 12.53
C PHE A 172 11.73 9.17 13.76
N LYS A 173 11.15 9.11 14.95
CA LYS A 173 11.83 9.40 16.21
C LYS A 173 12.68 8.25 16.74
N GLY A 174 12.35 7.03 16.41
CA GLY A 174 12.99 5.87 16.98
C GLY A 174 13.71 5.01 15.95
N PRO A 175 14.27 3.90 16.39
CA PRO A 175 14.91 2.99 15.47
C PRO A 175 13.91 2.38 14.52
N ILE A 176 14.21 2.43 13.21
CA ILE A 176 13.41 1.85 12.13
C ILE A 176 14.17 0.76 11.36
N ASP A 177 15.39 0.49 11.76
CA ASP A 177 16.35 -0.41 11.11
C ASP A 177 16.68 -1.67 11.93
N LEU A 178 15.91 -1.92 12.97
CA LEU A 178 16.07 -3.09 13.83
C LEU A 178 15.11 -4.21 13.46
N SER A 179 15.56 -5.45 13.69
CA SER A 179 14.66 -6.61 13.64
C SER A 179 13.59 -6.50 14.72
N PHE A 180 12.38 -6.91 14.37
CA PHE A 180 11.27 -6.96 15.33
C PHE A 180 11.59 -7.95 16.45
N ASP A 181 11.55 -7.47 17.69
CA ASP A 181 11.83 -8.25 18.91
C ASP A 181 10.54 -8.43 19.73
N LEU A 182 10.06 -9.67 19.79
CA LEU A 182 8.84 -10.02 20.53
C LEU A 182 8.92 -9.75 22.03
N THR A 183 10.11 -9.55 22.59
CA THR A 183 10.31 -9.27 24.01
C THR A 183 10.16 -7.80 24.36
N GLN A 184 10.11 -6.92 23.37
CA GLN A 184 10.03 -5.48 23.54
C GLN A 184 8.67 -4.92 23.14
N ALA A 185 8.27 -3.83 23.77
CA ALA A 185 7.09 -3.10 23.37
C ALA A 185 7.21 -2.64 21.90
N LYS A 186 6.15 -2.84 21.13
CA LYS A 186 6.12 -2.52 19.69
C LYS A 186 7.30 -3.13 18.90
N GLY A 187 7.89 -4.22 19.41
CA GLY A 187 9.02 -4.90 18.75
C GLY A 187 10.35 -4.16 18.83
N GLY A 188 10.49 -3.15 19.68
CA GLY A 188 11.70 -2.35 19.80
C GLY A 188 11.93 -1.33 18.68
N VAL A 189 11.02 -1.24 17.70
CA VAL A 189 11.04 -0.23 16.63
C VAL A 189 10.10 0.93 16.96
N ASP A 190 10.39 2.11 16.41
CA ASP A 190 9.52 3.28 16.57
C ASP A 190 9.41 4.07 15.28
N PHE A 191 8.23 4.04 14.68
CA PHE A 191 7.87 4.78 13.48
C PHE A 191 7.03 6.03 13.81
N LYS A 192 7.21 6.62 14.99
CA LYS A 192 6.54 7.87 15.35
C LYS A 192 6.96 8.99 14.40
N PRO A 193 6.06 9.52 13.57
CA PRO A 193 6.39 10.58 12.64
C PRO A 193 6.44 11.94 13.34
N ASN A 194 6.84 12.97 12.60
CA ASN A 194 6.79 14.35 13.05
C ASN A 194 5.35 14.78 13.42
N ALA A 195 5.25 15.91 14.16
CA ALA A 195 3.95 16.38 14.67
C ALA A 195 2.94 16.73 13.55
N SER A 196 3.40 17.27 12.42
CA SER A 196 2.51 17.59 11.29
C SER A 196 1.82 16.35 10.75
N LEU A 197 2.56 15.28 10.52
CA LEU A 197 1.98 14.03 10.02
C LEU A 197 1.08 13.35 11.07
N ALA A 198 1.51 13.35 12.34
CA ALA A 198 0.78 12.65 13.39
C ALA A 198 -0.53 13.35 13.77
N THR A 199 -0.52 14.68 13.96
CA THR A 199 -1.64 15.41 14.54
C THR A 199 -2.50 16.14 13.51
N GLU A 200 -1.89 16.76 12.52
CA GLU A 200 -2.60 17.56 11.53
C GLU A 200 -3.14 16.69 10.38
N LYS A 201 -2.29 15.86 9.79
CA LYS A 201 -2.64 15.01 8.65
C LYS A 201 -3.18 13.64 9.07
N LYS A 202 -2.81 13.15 10.25
CA LYS A 202 -3.14 11.80 10.74
C LYS A 202 -2.73 10.71 9.73
N ALA A 203 -1.58 10.90 9.12
CA ALA A 203 -1.03 9.98 8.13
C ALA A 203 -0.16 8.92 8.81
N GLY A 204 -0.14 7.70 8.25
CA GLY A 204 0.59 6.57 8.79
C GLY A 204 -0.19 5.78 9.85
N ASP A 205 0.46 4.80 10.42
CA ASP A 205 -0.10 3.89 11.40
C ASP A 205 -0.37 4.62 12.74
N PRO A 206 -1.62 4.71 13.20
CA PRO A 206 -1.99 5.53 14.36
C PRO A 206 -1.39 5.04 15.69
N ARG A 207 -0.95 3.78 15.80
CA ARG A 207 -0.31 3.27 17.03
C ARG A 207 0.98 4.01 17.40
N TRP A 208 1.59 4.72 16.45
CA TRP A 208 2.80 5.50 16.68
C TRP A 208 2.52 6.92 17.17
N TYR A 209 1.26 7.35 17.23
CA TYR A 209 0.89 8.68 17.71
C TYR A 209 0.76 8.76 19.23
N GLU A 210 0.64 7.60 19.88
CA GLU A 210 0.50 7.46 21.33
C GLU A 210 1.82 7.61 22.07
#